data_e32cab5a13b26138a2bd8ff70ec12966
#
_entry.id   e32cab5a13b26138a2bd8ff70ec12966
#
_cell.length_a   1.000
_cell.length_b   1.000
_cell.length_c   1.000
_cell.angle_alpha   90.00
_cell.angle_beta   90.00
_cell.angle_gamma   90.00
#
_symmetry.space_group_name_H-M   'P 1'
#
loop_
_entity.id
_entity.type
_entity.pdbx_description
1 polymer ?
#
loop_
_entity_poly.entity_id
_entity_poly.type
_entity_poly.pdbx_seq_one_letter_code
_entity_poly.pdbx_strand_id
1 'polypeptide(L)'
;VLKHKVKLFKNKDDSSYISGRPGDIMVLPNDDRNEAYMISKTEFEKTHIAKGEEENRKKAVVFDLDGTLLYTLEDLKNATNYALKQNGMPERTLDEVRRFVGNGVKLLMERAVPDGADNPKFEKTFSDFKEYYEAHCNDNTAPYDGIMELLKELKLNGIKLAIVSNKLDPAVKEL
;
A
#
# COMPACT_ATOMS: atom_id res chain seq x y z
N VAL A 1 5.12 -7.67 -15.57
CA VAL A 1 6.45 -7.46 -14.97
C VAL A 1 6.37 -6.26 -14.03
N LEU A 2 6.73 -6.43 -12.78
CA LEU A 2 6.72 -5.34 -11.80
C LEU A 2 7.81 -4.33 -12.13
N LYS A 3 7.44 -3.04 -12.20
CA LYS A 3 8.42 -1.94 -12.33
C LYS A 3 8.87 -1.42 -10.96
N HIS A 4 8.09 -1.69 -9.91
CA HIS A 4 8.31 -1.22 -8.55
C HIS A 4 8.20 -2.36 -7.54
N LYS A 5 8.65 -2.11 -6.31
CA LYS A 5 8.50 -3.06 -5.21
C LYS A 5 7.02 -3.16 -4.82
N VAL A 6 6.50 -4.38 -4.76
CA VAL A 6 5.08 -4.65 -4.45
C VAL A 6 5.01 -5.56 -3.23
N LYS A 7 4.01 -5.35 -2.39
CA LYS A 7 3.62 -6.24 -1.30
C LYS A 7 2.20 -6.73 -1.55
N LEU A 8 1.97 -8.03 -1.46
CA LEU A 8 0.66 -8.65 -1.54
C LEU A 8 0.32 -9.29 -0.20
N PHE A 9 -0.78 -8.88 0.41
CA PHE A 9 -1.31 -9.50 1.62
C PHE A 9 -2.37 -10.53 1.25
N LYS A 10 -2.26 -11.75 1.78
CA LYS A 10 -3.18 -12.84 1.48
C LYS A 10 -4.54 -12.70 2.17
N ASN A 11 -4.56 -12.17 3.41
CA ASN A 11 -5.78 -11.96 4.20
C ASN A 11 -5.73 -10.64 4.98
N LYS A 12 -6.91 -10.08 5.32
CA LYS A 12 -7.03 -8.84 6.10
C LYS A 12 -6.38 -8.90 7.50
N ASP A 13 -6.29 -10.09 8.08
CA ASP A 13 -5.78 -10.32 9.44
C ASP A 13 -4.39 -10.96 9.45
N ASP A 14 -3.79 -11.18 8.29
CA ASP A 14 -2.49 -11.81 8.17
C ASP A 14 -1.40 -10.74 8.08
N SER A 15 -0.46 -10.75 9.02
CA SER A 15 0.76 -9.95 8.96
C SER A 15 1.74 -10.46 7.90
N SER A 16 1.48 -11.63 7.30
CA SER A 16 2.29 -12.19 6.23
C SER A 16 1.96 -11.56 4.88
N TYR A 17 2.99 -11.17 4.15
CA TYR A 17 2.85 -10.67 2.80
C TYR A 17 3.89 -11.30 1.88
N ILE A 18 3.55 -11.39 0.61
CA ILE A 18 4.49 -11.74 -0.46
C ILE A 18 5.04 -10.42 -1.02
N SER A 19 6.36 -10.27 -1.05
CA SER A 19 7.01 -9.09 -1.63
C SER A 19 7.65 -9.42 -2.97
N GLY A 20 7.39 -8.59 -3.97
CA GLY A 20 8.07 -8.62 -5.26
C GLY A 20 9.08 -7.48 -5.40
N ARG A 21 10.17 -7.73 -6.12
CA ARG A 21 11.16 -6.74 -6.53
C ARG A 21 10.85 -6.21 -7.93
N PRO A 22 11.38 -5.06 -8.35
CA PRO A 22 11.32 -4.66 -9.75
C PRO A 22 11.82 -5.80 -10.65
N GLY A 23 11.04 -6.15 -11.67
CA GLY A 23 11.32 -7.24 -12.59
C GLY A 23 10.65 -8.58 -12.24
N ASP A 24 10.16 -8.79 -11.02
CA ASP A 24 9.39 -9.98 -10.67
C ASP A 24 7.99 -9.95 -11.30
N ILE A 25 7.36 -11.12 -11.35
CA ILE A 25 6.01 -11.31 -11.88
C ILE A 25 5.15 -11.90 -10.77
N MET A 26 4.00 -11.29 -10.53
CA MET A 26 2.98 -11.87 -9.66
C MET A 26 2.10 -12.82 -10.46
N VAL A 27 1.96 -14.02 -9.96
CA VAL A 27 1.10 -15.07 -10.55
C VAL A 27 -0.11 -15.28 -9.64
N LEU A 28 -1.29 -15.26 -10.24
CA LEU A 28 -2.58 -15.56 -9.59
C LEU A 28 -3.18 -16.78 -10.25
N PRO A 29 -2.93 -18.00 -9.74
CA PRO A 29 -3.53 -19.20 -10.29
C PRO A 29 -5.05 -19.15 -10.13
N ASN A 30 -5.78 -19.42 -11.21
CA ASN A 30 -7.24 -19.54 -11.21
C ASN A 30 -8.02 -18.38 -10.60
N ASP A 31 -7.48 -17.15 -10.62
CA ASP A 31 -8.02 -15.98 -9.93
C ASP A 31 -8.14 -16.14 -8.39
N ASP A 32 -7.49 -17.15 -7.79
CA ASP A 32 -7.46 -17.33 -6.34
C ASP A 32 -6.31 -16.53 -5.71
N ARG A 33 -6.68 -15.53 -4.89
CA ARG A 33 -5.72 -14.67 -4.19
C ARG A 33 -4.91 -15.41 -3.13
N ASN A 34 -5.44 -16.50 -2.58
CA ASN A 34 -4.76 -17.30 -1.56
C ASN A 34 -3.59 -18.09 -2.13
N GLU A 35 -3.61 -18.35 -3.44
CA GLU A 35 -2.56 -19.04 -4.16
C GLU A 35 -1.57 -18.08 -4.86
N ALA A 36 -1.71 -16.78 -4.66
CA ALA A 36 -0.81 -15.80 -5.27
C ALA A 36 0.65 -16.02 -4.84
N TYR A 37 1.55 -15.93 -5.79
CA TYR A 37 3.00 -16.01 -5.53
C TYR A 37 3.79 -15.09 -6.46
N MET A 38 5.02 -14.77 -6.04
CA MET A 38 5.97 -13.98 -6.82
C MET A 38 7.06 -14.88 -7.35
N ILE A 39 7.39 -14.71 -8.64
CA ILE A 39 8.52 -15.39 -9.27
C ILE A 39 9.37 -14.40 -10.05
N SER A 40 10.65 -14.70 -10.21
CA SER A 40 11.50 -13.90 -11.09
C SER A 40 11.02 -13.97 -12.53
N LYS A 41 11.27 -12.91 -13.30
CA LYS A 41 10.95 -12.90 -14.72
C LYS A 41 11.56 -14.10 -15.46
N THR A 42 12.81 -14.42 -15.14
CA THR A 42 13.54 -15.54 -15.77
C THR A 42 12.90 -16.90 -15.44
N GLU A 43 12.41 -17.07 -14.23
CA GLU A 43 11.76 -18.30 -13.81
C GLU A 43 10.35 -18.43 -14.39
N PHE A 44 9.62 -17.31 -14.45
CA PHE A 44 8.33 -17.26 -15.16
C PHE A 44 8.49 -17.64 -16.63
N GLU A 45 9.45 -17.07 -17.34
CA GLU A 45 9.74 -17.38 -18.74
C GLU A 45 10.06 -18.85 -18.95
N LYS A 46 10.78 -19.49 -18.01
CA LYS A 46 11.09 -20.92 -18.09
C LYS A 46 9.90 -21.85 -17.82
N THR A 47 9.01 -21.46 -16.92
CA THR A 47 7.94 -22.34 -16.41
C THR A 47 6.58 -22.07 -17.02
N HIS A 48 6.34 -20.89 -17.57
CA HIS A 48 5.03 -20.44 -18.05
C HIS A 48 4.99 -20.09 -19.55
N ILE A 49 6.13 -20.14 -20.28
CA ILE A 49 6.17 -20.03 -21.73
C ILE A 49 6.13 -21.44 -22.32
N ALA A 50 4.98 -22.02 -22.37
CA ALA A 50 4.74 -23.15 -23.22
C ALA A 50 3.36 -23.01 -23.88
N LYS A 51 3.38 -23.02 -25.18
CA LYS A 51 2.25 -23.30 -26.09
C LYS A 51 1.28 -22.15 -26.37
N GLY A 52 1.51 -21.43 -27.47
CA GLY A 52 0.50 -21.07 -28.48
C GLY A 52 -0.83 -20.44 -28.08
N GLU A 53 -1.01 -20.02 -26.82
CA GLU A 53 -2.23 -19.41 -26.30
C GLU A 53 -2.03 -17.97 -25.84
N GLU A 54 -1.17 -17.20 -26.52
CA GLU A 54 -0.93 -15.79 -26.18
C GLU A 54 -2.16 -14.89 -26.38
N GLU A 55 -3.15 -15.33 -27.14
CA GLU A 55 -4.28 -14.47 -27.52
C GLU A 55 -5.39 -14.33 -26.48
N ASN A 56 -5.40 -15.10 -25.37
CA ASN A 56 -6.52 -15.10 -24.43
C ASN A 56 -6.15 -14.88 -22.95
N ARG A 57 -4.91 -14.50 -22.63
CA ARG A 57 -4.52 -14.21 -21.24
C ARG A 57 -4.98 -12.80 -20.84
N LYS A 58 -5.97 -12.73 -19.96
CA LYS A 58 -6.35 -11.47 -19.30
C LYS A 58 -5.15 -10.97 -18.47
N LYS A 59 -4.46 -9.96 -18.97
CA LYS A 59 -3.39 -9.31 -18.23
C LYS A 59 -3.99 -8.44 -17.14
N ALA A 60 -3.45 -8.51 -15.93
CA ALA A 60 -3.84 -7.66 -14.81
C ALA A 60 -2.59 -7.10 -14.11
N VAL A 61 -2.74 -5.90 -13.55
CA VAL A 61 -1.75 -5.26 -12.68
C VAL A 61 -2.44 -4.90 -11.37
N VAL A 62 -1.81 -5.25 -10.27
CA VAL A 62 -2.25 -4.91 -8.93
C VAL A 62 -1.26 -3.92 -8.34
N PHE A 63 -1.75 -2.79 -7.89
CA PHE A 63 -0.96 -1.72 -7.29
C PHE A 63 -1.21 -1.64 -5.79
N ASP A 64 -0.18 -1.29 -5.04
CA ASP A 64 -0.34 -0.68 -3.73
C ASP A 64 -0.67 0.81 -3.93
N LEU A 65 -1.29 1.43 -2.94
CA LEU A 65 -1.74 2.82 -3.01
C LEU A 65 -0.71 3.78 -2.43
N ASP A 66 -0.48 3.66 -1.11
CA ASP A 66 0.35 4.62 -0.36
C ASP A 66 1.84 4.44 -0.69
N GLY A 67 2.48 5.49 -1.22
CA GLY A 67 3.88 5.45 -1.64
C GLY A 67 4.14 4.68 -2.94
N THR A 68 3.09 4.28 -3.65
CA THR A 68 3.17 3.59 -4.95
C THR A 68 2.42 4.36 -6.03
N LEU A 69 1.12 4.53 -5.90
CA LEU A 69 0.32 5.36 -6.80
C LEU A 69 0.25 6.80 -6.30
N LEU A 70 0.11 6.99 -4.99
CA LEU A 70 -0.09 8.27 -4.35
C LEU A 70 1.02 8.59 -3.35
N TYR A 71 1.45 9.84 -3.35
CA TYR A 71 2.26 10.43 -2.29
C TYR A 71 1.34 10.86 -1.15
N THR A 72 1.26 10.07 -0.10
CA THR A 72 0.34 10.26 1.04
C THR A 72 1.06 10.60 2.34
N LEU A 73 2.39 10.74 2.29
CA LEU A 73 3.23 10.80 3.48
C LEU A 73 3.02 12.07 4.31
N GLU A 74 2.73 13.20 3.66
CA GLU A 74 2.49 14.47 4.37
C GLU A 74 1.21 14.40 5.22
N ASP A 75 0.13 13.85 4.67
CA ASP A 75 -1.13 13.74 5.41
C ASP A 75 -1.02 12.74 6.55
N LEU A 76 -0.29 11.63 6.35
CA LEU A 76 0.03 10.68 7.43
C LEU A 76 0.86 11.33 8.54
N LYS A 77 1.87 12.14 8.19
CA LYS A 77 2.67 12.89 9.16
C LYS A 77 1.81 13.90 9.93
N ASN A 78 0.98 14.65 9.23
CA ASN A 78 0.14 15.67 9.84
C ASN A 78 -0.86 15.05 10.82
N ALA A 79 -1.52 13.95 10.43
CA ALA A 79 -2.44 13.23 11.31
C ALA A 79 -1.72 12.60 12.52
N THR A 80 -0.55 12.01 12.30
CA THR A 80 0.28 11.46 13.39
C THR A 80 0.63 12.56 14.40
N ASN A 81 1.12 13.69 13.92
CA ASN A 81 1.56 14.78 14.78
C ASN A 81 0.39 15.50 15.47
N TYR A 82 -0.75 15.63 14.79
CA TYR A 82 -1.98 16.09 15.43
C TYR A 82 -2.33 15.22 16.65
N ALA A 83 -2.41 13.91 16.47
CA ALA A 83 -2.77 12.99 17.53
C ALA A 83 -1.75 12.98 18.69
N LEU A 84 -0.45 12.99 18.38
CA LEU A 84 0.61 13.06 19.38
C LEU A 84 0.51 14.35 20.20
N LYS A 85 0.35 15.49 19.55
CA LYS A 85 0.24 16.80 20.18
C LYS A 85 -0.98 16.90 21.11
N GLN A 86 -2.16 16.40 20.69
CA GLN A 86 -3.37 16.39 21.50
C GLN A 86 -3.19 15.59 22.80
N ASN A 87 -2.29 14.61 22.80
CA ASN A 87 -2.02 13.76 23.96
C ASN A 87 -0.73 14.14 24.73
N GLY A 88 -0.10 15.27 24.36
CA GLY A 88 1.10 15.79 25.06
C GLY A 88 2.37 15.00 24.75
N MET A 89 2.44 14.36 23.57
CA MET A 89 3.59 13.59 23.11
C MET A 89 4.42 14.36 22.08
N PRO A 90 5.72 14.04 21.92
CA PRO A 90 6.59 14.70 20.95
C PRO A 90 6.17 14.38 19.52
N GLU A 91 6.22 15.39 18.65
CA GLU A 91 5.96 15.24 17.23
C GLU A 91 7.08 14.44 16.54
N ARG A 92 6.75 13.84 15.40
CA ARG A 92 7.66 13.06 14.56
C ARG A 92 8.00 13.82 13.27
N THR A 93 9.23 13.67 12.84
CA THR A 93 9.69 14.21 11.56
C THR A 93 9.10 13.40 10.39
N LEU A 94 9.13 13.98 9.20
CA LEU A 94 8.69 13.29 7.99
C LEU A 94 9.49 11.99 7.73
N ASP A 95 10.80 12.02 8.01
CA ASP A 95 11.67 10.85 7.82
C ASP A 95 11.40 9.74 8.83
N GLU A 96 11.01 10.08 10.06
CA GLU A 96 10.55 9.08 11.03
C GLU A 96 9.24 8.46 10.57
N VAL A 97 8.25 9.27 10.21
CA VAL A 97 6.95 8.76 9.73
C VAL A 97 7.13 7.91 8.49
N ARG A 98 8.00 8.30 7.54
CA ARG A 98 8.35 7.48 6.36
C ARG A 98 8.85 6.08 6.74
N ARG A 99 9.64 5.96 7.81
CA ARG A 99 10.14 4.65 8.30
C ARG A 99 9.05 3.84 9.00
N PHE A 100 8.05 4.51 9.56
CA PHE A 100 6.95 3.86 10.28
C PHE A 100 5.87 3.32 9.37
N VAL A 101 5.70 3.91 8.17
CA VAL A 101 4.71 3.49 7.16
C VAL A 101 5.04 2.11 6.58
N GLY A 102 4.02 1.37 6.19
CA GLY A 102 4.17 0.17 5.36
C GLY A 102 3.45 -1.08 5.84
N ASN A 103 2.81 -1.06 7.02
CA ASN A 103 2.04 -2.22 7.54
C ASN A 103 0.72 -1.78 8.20
N GLY A 104 0.08 -0.75 7.63
CA GLY A 104 -1.15 -0.17 8.15
C GLY A 104 -0.94 0.87 9.25
N VAL A 105 -1.99 1.65 9.49
CA VAL A 105 -1.92 2.83 10.37
C VAL A 105 -1.78 2.49 11.84
N LYS A 106 -2.23 1.30 12.28
CA LYS A 106 -2.05 0.88 13.67
C LYS A 106 -0.57 0.73 14.00
N LEU A 107 0.18 0.03 13.16
CA LEU A 107 1.61 -0.18 13.37
C LEU A 107 2.42 1.12 13.19
N LEU A 108 1.96 2.02 12.31
CA LEU A 108 2.52 3.37 12.22
C LEU A 108 2.40 4.08 13.57
N MET A 109 1.22 4.07 14.18
CA MET A 109 1.00 4.72 15.48
C MET A 109 1.71 4.01 16.64
N GLU A 110 1.81 2.68 16.63
CA GLU A 110 2.64 1.94 17.60
C GLU A 110 4.12 2.35 17.55
N ARG A 111 4.63 2.69 16.38
CA ARG A 111 6.02 3.17 16.21
C ARG A 111 6.17 4.66 16.53
N ALA A 112 5.11 5.45 16.36
CA ALA A 112 5.14 6.89 16.57
C ALA A 112 4.95 7.27 18.04
N VAL A 113 4.07 6.56 18.75
CA VAL A 113 3.78 6.80 20.17
C VAL A 113 4.97 6.31 21.02
N PRO A 114 5.49 7.12 21.98
CA PRO A 114 6.46 6.63 22.95
C PRO A 114 5.93 5.40 23.70
N ASP A 115 6.76 4.38 23.88
CA ASP A 115 6.41 3.07 24.46
C ASP A 115 5.37 2.26 23.65
N GLY A 116 5.02 2.74 22.47
CA GLY A 116 4.15 2.01 21.55
C GLY A 116 2.77 1.69 22.11
N ALA A 117 2.33 0.45 21.91
CA ALA A 117 1.03 -0.04 22.40
C ALA A 117 0.95 -0.13 23.94
N ASP A 118 2.09 -0.14 24.64
CA ASP A 118 2.12 -0.19 26.11
C ASP A 118 1.86 1.20 26.74
N ASN A 119 1.86 2.25 25.94
CA ASN A 119 1.52 3.59 26.44
C ASN A 119 0.04 3.66 26.87
N PRO A 120 -0.26 4.07 28.10
CA PRO A 120 -1.64 4.13 28.60
C PRO A 120 -2.57 5.06 27.80
N LYS A 121 -2.01 5.97 27.02
CA LYS A 121 -2.76 6.87 26.11
C LYS A 121 -2.83 6.36 24.67
N PHE A 122 -2.26 5.18 24.37
CA PHE A 122 -2.15 4.70 23.00
C PHE A 122 -3.52 4.65 22.28
N GLU A 123 -4.51 4.00 22.88
CA GLU A 123 -5.84 3.84 22.27
C GLU A 123 -6.52 5.19 21.99
N LYS A 124 -6.39 6.15 22.92
CA LYS A 124 -6.90 7.51 22.71
C LYS A 124 -6.17 8.20 21.56
N THR A 125 -4.84 8.15 21.55
CA THR A 125 -4.02 8.77 20.50
C THR A 125 -4.32 8.17 19.15
N PHE A 126 -4.52 6.85 19.08
CA PHE A 126 -4.89 6.17 17.85
C PHE A 126 -6.32 6.53 17.38
N SER A 127 -7.25 6.75 18.31
CA SER A 127 -8.58 7.25 17.96
C SER A 127 -8.52 8.67 17.40
N ASP A 128 -7.77 9.58 18.03
CA ASP A 128 -7.58 10.95 17.58
C ASP A 128 -6.90 11.00 16.18
N PHE A 129 -5.96 10.08 15.94
CA PHE A 129 -5.33 9.92 14.62
C PHE A 129 -6.37 9.53 13.56
N LYS A 130 -7.20 8.52 13.83
CA LYS A 130 -8.19 8.03 12.84
C LYS A 130 -9.19 9.12 12.47
N GLU A 131 -9.74 9.79 13.47
CA GLU A 131 -10.71 10.87 13.27
C GLU A 131 -10.13 12.01 12.42
N TYR A 132 -8.93 12.46 12.76
CA TYR A 132 -8.26 13.52 12.01
C TYR A 132 -7.89 13.06 10.61
N TYR A 133 -7.34 11.85 10.47
CA TYR A 133 -6.91 11.33 9.17
C TYR A 133 -8.07 11.11 8.20
N GLU A 134 -9.22 10.64 8.67
CA GLU A 134 -10.42 10.51 7.83
C GLU A 134 -10.86 11.84 7.24
N ALA A 135 -10.73 12.94 7.98
CA ALA A 135 -11.11 14.28 7.51
C ALA A 135 -10.04 14.96 6.64
N HIS A 136 -8.77 14.53 6.73
CA HIS A 136 -7.60 15.23 6.17
C HIS A 136 -6.69 14.33 5.32
N CYS A 137 -7.15 13.16 4.89
CA CYS A 137 -6.31 12.20 4.17
C CYS A 137 -6.02 12.58 2.70
N ASN A 138 -6.62 13.68 2.23
CA ASN A 138 -6.51 14.17 0.85
C ASN A 138 -6.09 15.64 0.77
N ASP A 139 -5.58 16.22 1.85
CA ASP A 139 -5.18 17.64 1.88
C ASP A 139 -3.88 17.88 1.06
N ASN A 140 -2.94 16.93 1.12
CA ASN A 140 -1.64 16.98 0.45
C ASN A 140 -1.36 15.73 -0.41
N THR A 141 -2.31 14.80 -0.45
CA THR A 141 -2.18 13.57 -1.22
C THR A 141 -2.29 13.84 -2.71
N ALA A 142 -1.37 13.33 -3.49
CA ALA A 142 -1.35 13.47 -4.94
C ALA A 142 -0.74 12.23 -5.61
N PRO A 143 -1.14 11.92 -6.86
CA PRO A 143 -0.45 10.91 -7.66
C PRO A 143 1.02 11.29 -7.89
N TYR A 144 1.90 10.31 -7.91
CA TYR A 144 3.26 10.54 -8.40
C TYR A 144 3.24 10.90 -9.90
N ASP A 145 4.27 11.65 -10.33
CA ASP A 145 4.43 12.03 -11.73
C ASP A 145 4.40 10.79 -12.65
N GLY A 146 3.62 10.88 -13.71
CA GLY A 146 3.46 9.82 -14.71
C GLY A 146 2.50 8.69 -14.33
N ILE A 147 1.95 8.64 -13.12
CA ILE A 147 1.01 7.58 -12.70
C ILE A 147 -0.28 7.63 -13.50
N MET A 148 -0.85 8.83 -13.70
CA MET A 148 -2.10 8.95 -14.43
C MET A 148 -1.96 8.54 -15.90
N GLU A 149 -0.84 8.85 -16.52
CA GLU A 149 -0.50 8.43 -17.87
C GLU A 149 -0.32 6.91 -17.95
N LEU A 150 0.42 6.34 -16.99
CA LEU A 150 0.62 4.90 -16.89
C LEU A 150 -0.70 4.14 -16.77
N LEU A 151 -1.59 4.57 -15.89
CA LEU A 151 -2.89 3.92 -15.69
C LEU A 151 -3.76 3.99 -16.94
N LYS A 152 -3.76 5.14 -17.64
CA LYS A 152 -4.45 5.31 -18.92
C LYS A 152 -3.89 4.37 -19.98
N GLU A 153 -2.55 4.31 -20.12
CA GLU A 153 -1.90 3.45 -21.09
C GLU A 153 -2.19 1.97 -20.82
N LEU A 154 -2.10 1.51 -19.57
CA LEU A 154 -2.44 0.14 -19.19
C LEU A 154 -3.88 -0.19 -19.53
N LYS A 155 -4.82 0.72 -19.23
CA LYS A 155 -6.24 0.54 -19.52
C LYS A 155 -6.50 0.48 -21.04
N LEU A 156 -5.86 1.34 -21.84
CA LEU A 156 -5.95 1.34 -23.30
C LEU A 156 -5.43 0.01 -23.91
N ASN A 157 -4.44 -0.60 -23.29
CA ASN A 157 -3.90 -1.89 -23.68
C ASN A 157 -4.72 -3.10 -23.15
N GLY A 158 -5.92 -2.85 -22.62
CA GLY A 158 -6.82 -3.91 -22.14
C GLY A 158 -6.35 -4.61 -20.87
N ILE A 159 -5.41 -4.03 -20.14
CA ILE A 159 -4.90 -4.58 -18.90
C ILE A 159 -5.87 -4.23 -17.76
N LYS A 160 -6.31 -5.24 -17.02
CA LYS A 160 -7.13 -5.03 -15.83
C LYS A 160 -6.29 -4.42 -14.71
N LEU A 161 -6.85 -3.43 -14.02
CA LEU A 161 -6.19 -2.75 -12.91
C LEU A 161 -6.92 -3.07 -11.62
N ALA A 162 -6.17 -3.30 -10.55
CA ALA A 162 -6.68 -3.45 -9.20
C ALA A 162 -5.75 -2.72 -8.22
N ILE A 163 -6.30 -2.32 -7.09
CA ILE A 163 -5.54 -1.73 -5.98
C ILE A 163 -5.72 -2.65 -4.78
N VAL A 164 -4.62 -2.95 -4.09
CA VAL A 164 -4.61 -3.64 -2.80
C VAL A 164 -3.85 -2.74 -1.83
N SER A 165 -4.53 -2.28 -0.80
CA SER A 165 -3.97 -1.32 0.15
C SER A 165 -4.35 -1.69 1.58
N ASN A 166 -3.49 -1.33 2.53
CA ASN A 166 -3.75 -1.38 3.97
C ASN A 166 -4.31 -0.06 4.54
N LYS A 167 -4.65 0.87 3.65
CA LYS A 167 -5.29 2.13 4.03
C LYS A 167 -6.69 1.89 4.61
N LEU A 168 -7.12 2.73 5.52
CA LEU A 168 -8.48 2.70 6.06
C LEU A 168 -9.51 2.85 4.93
N ASP A 169 -10.54 2.00 4.92
CA ASP A 169 -11.56 1.97 3.86
C ASP A 169 -12.25 3.34 3.63
N PRO A 170 -12.62 4.13 4.67
CA PRO A 170 -13.11 5.49 4.46
C PRO A 170 -12.11 6.37 3.69
N ALA A 171 -10.84 6.37 4.09
CA ALA A 171 -9.81 7.17 3.47
C ALA A 171 -9.48 6.75 2.01
N VAL A 172 -9.74 5.49 1.64
CA VAL A 172 -9.62 5.05 0.24
C VAL A 172 -10.75 5.58 -0.63
N LYS A 173 -11.94 5.78 -0.05
CA LYS A 173 -13.13 6.27 -0.76
C LYS A 173 -13.11 7.77 -1.02
N GLU A 174 -12.30 8.51 -0.25
CA GLU A 174 -12.11 9.95 -0.41
C GLU A 174 -11.08 10.32 -1.49
N LEU A 175 -10.28 9.35 -1.95
CA LEU A 175 -9.24 9.48 -2.97
C LEU A 175 -9.72 9.05 -4.35
#